data_61438c997eef67921b9c5b637d542ef6
#
_entry.id   61438c997eef67921b9c5b637d542ef6
#
_cell.length_a   1.000
_cell.length_b   1.000
_cell.length_c   1.000
_cell.angle_alpha   90.00
_cell.angle_beta   90.00
_cell.angle_gamma   90.00
#
_symmetry.space_group_name_H-M   'P 1'
#
loop_
_entity.id
_entity.type
_entity.pdbx_description
1 polymer ?
#
loop_
_entity_poly.entity_id
_entity_poly.type
_entity_poly.pdbx_seq_one_letter_code
_entity_poly.pdbx_strand_id
1 'polypeptide(L)'
;MATHMRDDEFQRDLMEDFFLDFQEAHQHCENALIDLEHDPDNNTLLNDLFRSVHTIKGNLIYVGLRDLSPLLQSVEDVLDAIRQGQIQYDTYLSDVILMAMDTTHRLVVANIEHTPSPLADTQMDALCNFISQAATTDDQTRFDAIRSALGIMAPDTVADSNAPLPERKTEPLPAATDCYEILKQFTVELNDDLRFFHKLSAPLEERSQFWQGRTARMLQLALAMNQHAGRPVEPDQLAVAIYLHDIAMAFLPLEILHKTSPLNAEETSLLRSHTQQAFTLVSAMRQWDQASYIVLEHHEREDGQGYPAGLIGQHICPGAKILAIVDAFEARTHERAYSTNLKRPFVRAVLEINRCSGTQFDPDWVNVFNEVGRSLQPEG
;
A
#
# COMPACT_ATOMS: atom_id res chain seq x y z
N MET A 1 -0.15 -44.07 28.33
CA MET A 1 0.72 -42.89 28.26
C MET A 1 1.40 -42.73 26.90
N ALA A 2 1.99 -43.76 26.29
CA ALA A 2 2.69 -43.61 24.98
C ALA A 2 1.78 -43.34 23.79
N THR A 3 0.51 -43.71 23.82
CA THR A 3 -0.46 -43.46 22.71
C THR A 3 -0.94 -42.03 22.72
N HIS A 4 -1.23 -41.44 23.90
CA HIS A 4 -1.63 -40.01 24.00
C HIS A 4 -0.51 -39.03 23.59
N MET A 5 0.74 -39.30 23.94
CA MET A 5 1.88 -38.47 23.52
C MET A 5 2.09 -38.47 21.98
N ARG A 6 1.79 -39.58 21.30
CA ARG A 6 1.89 -39.64 19.82
C ARG A 6 0.74 -38.91 19.13
N ASP A 7 -0.45 -38.90 19.71
CA ASP A 7 -1.60 -38.19 19.18
C ASP A 7 -1.42 -36.67 19.35
N ASP A 8 -0.86 -36.21 20.48
CA ASP A 8 -0.58 -34.78 20.70
C ASP A 8 0.56 -34.25 19.82
N GLU A 9 1.59 -35.08 19.56
CA GLU A 9 2.71 -34.72 18.66
C GLU A 9 2.23 -34.68 17.21
N PHE A 10 1.44 -35.64 16.76
CA PHE A 10 0.86 -35.66 15.44
C PHE A 10 -0.12 -34.47 15.18
N GLN A 11 -0.92 -34.10 16.18
CA GLN A 11 -1.82 -32.94 16.06
C GLN A 11 -1.03 -31.62 15.99
N ARG A 12 0.12 -31.53 16.68
CA ARG A 12 0.97 -30.35 16.61
C ARG A 12 1.62 -30.21 15.23
N ASP A 13 2.21 -31.27 14.72
CA ASP A 13 2.83 -31.28 13.38
C ASP A 13 1.80 -30.95 12.29
N LEU A 14 0.59 -31.50 12.39
CA LEU A 14 -0.51 -31.20 11.49
C LEU A 14 -0.94 -29.71 11.52
N MET A 15 -0.93 -29.11 12.71
CA MET A 15 -1.25 -27.69 12.89
C MET A 15 -0.15 -26.78 12.35
N GLU A 16 1.13 -27.16 12.52
CA GLU A 16 2.26 -26.40 11.95
C GLU A 16 2.25 -26.44 10.43
N ASP A 17 2.06 -27.62 9.82
CA ASP A 17 1.93 -27.76 8.37
C ASP A 17 0.73 -26.97 7.83
N PHE A 18 -0.43 -27.07 8.48
CA PHE A 18 -1.60 -26.29 8.14
C PHE A 18 -1.33 -24.78 8.19
N PHE A 19 -0.60 -24.31 9.20
CA PHE A 19 -0.33 -22.88 9.36
C PHE A 19 0.58 -22.35 8.26
N LEU A 20 1.55 -23.14 7.81
CA LEU A 20 2.39 -22.80 6.66
C LEU A 20 1.58 -22.72 5.36
N ASP A 21 0.77 -23.75 5.07
CA ASP A 21 -0.13 -23.78 3.92
C ASP A 21 -1.11 -22.61 3.94
N PHE A 22 -1.62 -22.27 5.13
CA PHE A 22 -2.52 -21.13 5.30
C PHE A 22 -1.84 -19.80 4.99
N GLN A 23 -0.60 -19.59 5.46
CA GLN A 23 0.17 -18.37 5.18
C GLN A 23 0.45 -18.22 3.69
N GLU A 24 0.84 -19.30 3.00
CA GLU A 24 1.07 -19.27 1.55
C GLU A 24 -0.22 -18.95 0.77
N ALA A 25 -1.34 -19.57 1.14
CA ALA A 25 -2.61 -19.31 0.50
C ALA A 25 -3.14 -17.90 0.79
N HIS A 26 -2.93 -17.39 2.00
CA HIS A 26 -3.25 -16.01 2.37
C HIS A 26 -2.48 -15.02 1.51
N GLN A 27 -1.15 -15.20 1.38
CA GLN A 27 -0.31 -14.37 0.52
C GLN A 27 -0.73 -14.43 -0.96
N HIS A 28 -1.14 -15.62 -1.42
CA HIS A 28 -1.65 -15.77 -2.78
C HIS A 28 -2.97 -14.99 -2.97
N CYS A 29 -3.88 -15.02 -1.98
CA CYS A 29 -5.11 -14.24 -2.02
C CYS A 29 -4.82 -12.73 -2.06
N GLU A 30 -3.90 -12.23 -1.25
CA GLU A 30 -3.48 -10.83 -1.27
C GLU A 30 -2.98 -10.40 -2.65
N ASN A 31 -2.10 -11.19 -3.25
CA ASN A 31 -1.57 -10.91 -4.59
C ASN A 31 -2.69 -10.91 -5.65
N ALA A 32 -3.58 -11.90 -5.61
CA ALA A 32 -4.68 -12.01 -6.56
C ALA A 32 -5.68 -10.82 -6.44
N LEU A 33 -5.94 -10.33 -5.23
CA LEU A 33 -6.78 -9.15 -5.00
C LEU A 33 -6.16 -7.88 -5.59
N ILE A 34 -4.82 -7.71 -5.43
CA ILE A 34 -4.10 -6.59 -6.03
C ILE A 34 -4.17 -6.66 -7.57
N ASP A 35 -4.02 -7.86 -8.14
CA ASP A 35 -4.10 -8.09 -9.59
C ASP A 35 -5.48 -7.76 -10.13
N LEU A 36 -6.53 -8.13 -9.41
CA LEU A 36 -7.92 -7.83 -9.76
C LEU A 36 -8.25 -6.34 -9.67
N GLU A 37 -7.56 -5.56 -8.85
CA GLU A 37 -7.74 -4.10 -8.85
C GLU A 37 -7.25 -3.45 -10.16
N HIS A 38 -6.27 -4.07 -10.84
CA HIS A 38 -5.76 -3.60 -12.13
C HIS A 38 -6.51 -4.18 -13.33
N ASP A 39 -7.08 -5.39 -13.18
CA ASP A 39 -7.85 -6.10 -14.20
C ASP A 39 -9.09 -6.76 -13.56
N PRO A 40 -10.12 -5.95 -13.22
CA PRO A 40 -11.31 -6.40 -12.48
C PRO A 40 -12.12 -7.50 -13.17
N ASP A 41 -12.02 -7.58 -14.50
CA ASP A 41 -12.77 -8.55 -15.32
C ASP A 41 -11.99 -9.85 -15.55
N ASN A 42 -10.83 -10.04 -14.90
CA ASN A 42 -9.97 -11.21 -15.08
C ASN A 42 -10.55 -12.46 -14.39
N ASN A 43 -11.33 -13.21 -15.13
CA ASN A 43 -11.99 -14.43 -14.64
C ASN A 43 -10.98 -15.51 -14.18
N THR A 44 -9.76 -15.53 -14.68
CA THR A 44 -8.74 -16.49 -14.23
C THR A 44 -8.29 -16.15 -12.82
N LEU A 45 -7.94 -14.90 -12.54
CA LEU A 45 -7.58 -14.44 -11.21
C LEU A 45 -8.72 -14.62 -10.20
N LEU A 46 -9.95 -14.30 -10.59
CA LEU A 46 -11.14 -14.51 -9.76
C LEU A 46 -11.34 -16.00 -9.40
N ASN A 47 -11.15 -16.90 -10.36
CA ASN A 47 -11.26 -18.33 -10.11
C ASN A 47 -10.12 -18.84 -9.21
N ASP A 48 -8.91 -18.34 -9.37
CA ASP A 48 -7.77 -18.74 -8.55
C ASP A 48 -7.92 -18.22 -7.11
N LEU A 49 -8.40 -16.99 -6.93
CA LEU A 49 -8.74 -16.42 -5.62
C LEU A 49 -9.84 -17.27 -4.94
N PHE A 50 -10.92 -17.58 -5.64
CA PHE A 50 -12.00 -18.45 -5.12
C PHE A 50 -11.48 -19.82 -4.68
N ARG A 51 -10.64 -20.46 -5.50
CA ARG A 51 -10.05 -21.77 -5.16
C ARG A 51 -9.17 -21.70 -3.91
N SER A 52 -8.39 -20.63 -3.77
CA SER A 52 -7.52 -20.41 -2.61
C SER A 52 -8.34 -20.27 -1.33
N VAL A 53 -9.39 -19.44 -1.34
CA VAL A 53 -10.30 -19.29 -0.19
C VAL A 53 -11.00 -20.62 0.14
N HIS A 54 -11.48 -21.33 -0.88
CA HIS A 54 -12.12 -22.63 -0.73
C HIS A 54 -11.20 -23.69 -0.09
N THR A 55 -9.94 -23.72 -0.53
CA THR A 55 -8.94 -24.64 0.01
C THR A 55 -8.65 -24.32 1.49
N ILE A 56 -8.45 -23.04 1.83
CA ILE A 56 -8.24 -22.61 3.22
C ILE A 56 -9.44 -23.04 4.09
N LYS A 57 -10.67 -22.78 3.63
CA LYS A 57 -11.89 -23.19 4.34
C LYS A 57 -11.94 -24.71 4.59
N GLY A 58 -11.62 -25.50 3.56
CA GLY A 58 -11.54 -26.96 3.67
C GLY A 58 -10.49 -27.41 4.69
N ASN A 59 -9.32 -26.80 4.67
CA ASN A 59 -8.23 -27.10 5.60
C ASN A 59 -8.59 -26.74 7.05
N LEU A 60 -9.29 -25.61 7.30
CA LEU A 60 -9.80 -25.27 8.63
C LEU A 60 -10.70 -26.36 9.22
N ILE A 61 -11.59 -26.92 8.40
CA ILE A 61 -12.47 -28.00 8.82
C ILE A 61 -11.67 -29.26 9.14
N TYR A 62 -10.64 -29.56 8.34
CA TYR A 62 -9.79 -30.73 8.49
C TYR A 62 -8.97 -30.71 9.80
N VAL A 63 -8.43 -29.54 10.18
CA VAL A 63 -7.65 -29.38 11.41
C VAL A 63 -8.51 -29.11 12.65
N GLY A 64 -9.84 -29.21 12.55
CA GLY A 64 -10.77 -29.07 13.66
C GLY A 64 -11.21 -27.64 13.99
N LEU A 65 -10.81 -26.64 13.19
CA LEU A 65 -11.19 -25.22 13.34
C LEU A 65 -12.48 -24.90 12.58
N ARG A 66 -13.47 -25.79 12.62
CA ARG A 66 -14.73 -25.69 11.87
C ARG A 66 -15.49 -24.39 12.17
N ASP A 67 -15.40 -23.89 13.39
CA ASP A 67 -16.15 -22.71 13.84
C ASP A 67 -15.66 -21.42 13.16
N LEU A 68 -14.49 -21.45 12.51
CA LEU A 68 -13.96 -20.33 11.71
C LEU A 68 -14.38 -20.39 10.24
N SER A 69 -14.90 -21.53 9.76
CA SER A 69 -15.29 -21.72 8.35
C SER A 69 -16.45 -20.84 7.87
N PRO A 70 -17.44 -20.40 8.70
CA PRO A 70 -18.51 -19.53 8.24
C PRO A 70 -18.03 -18.19 7.67
N LEU A 71 -16.95 -17.61 8.22
CA LEU A 71 -16.39 -16.36 7.73
C LEU A 71 -15.88 -16.51 6.28
N LEU A 72 -15.14 -17.58 6.01
CA LEU A 72 -14.67 -17.86 4.65
C LEU A 72 -15.78 -18.28 3.71
N GLN A 73 -16.84 -18.91 4.22
CA GLN A 73 -18.04 -19.18 3.41
C GLN A 73 -18.68 -17.88 2.92
N SER A 74 -18.82 -16.88 3.78
CA SER A 74 -19.36 -15.58 3.38
C SER A 74 -18.49 -14.88 2.32
N VAL A 75 -17.16 -15.05 2.40
CA VAL A 75 -16.22 -14.55 1.36
C VAL A 75 -16.42 -15.30 0.04
N GLU A 76 -16.59 -16.62 0.07
CA GLU A 76 -16.91 -17.41 -1.13
C GLU A 76 -18.21 -16.95 -1.79
N ASP A 77 -19.25 -16.65 -1.00
CA ASP A 77 -20.53 -16.17 -1.52
C ASP A 77 -20.37 -14.87 -2.31
N VAL A 78 -19.54 -13.93 -1.81
CA VAL A 78 -19.19 -12.68 -2.52
C VAL A 78 -18.43 -12.98 -3.80
N LEU A 79 -17.38 -13.80 -3.73
CA LEU A 79 -16.58 -14.16 -4.91
C LEU A 79 -17.41 -14.89 -5.97
N ASP A 80 -18.37 -15.71 -5.56
CA ASP A 80 -19.25 -16.42 -6.48
C ASP A 80 -20.23 -15.46 -7.17
N ALA A 81 -20.77 -14.47 -6.44
CA ALA A 81 -21.61 -13.42 -7.01
C ALA A 81 -20.86 -12.59 -8.07
N ILE A 82 -19.56 -12.28 -7.83
CA ILE A 82 -18.71 -11.60 -8.82
C ILE A 82 -18.50 -12.51 -10.04
N ARG A 83 -18.14 -13.78 -9.85
CA ARG A 83 -17.92 -14.76 -10.93
C ARG A 83 -19.13 -14.99 -11.81
N GLN A 84 -20.33 -14.94 -11.21
CA GLN A 84 -21.60 -15.07 -11.92
C GLN A 84 -22.04 -13.77 -12.62
N GLY A 85 -21.27 -12.67 -12.47
CA GLY A 85 -21.60 -11.36 -13.03
C GLY A 85 -22.81 -10.70 -12.37
N GLN A 86 -23.20 -11.12 -11.16
CA GLN A 86 -24.31 -10.54 -10.40
C GLN A 86 -23.91 -9.19 -9.81
N ILE A 87 -22.65 -9.05 -9.40
CA ILE A 87 -22.01 -7.82 -8.92
C ILE A 87 -20.66 -7.64 -9.61
N GLN A 88 -20.24 -6.39 -9.78
CA GLN A 88 -18.90 -6.09 -10.29
C GLN A 88 -17.89 -6.07 -9.16
N TYR A 89 -16.67 -6.53 -9.44
CA TYR A 89 -15.55 -6.40 -8.52
C TYR A 89 -15.18 -4.92 -8.37
N ASP A 90 -15.02 -4.49 -7.14
CA ASP A 90 -14.58 -3.15 -6.80
C ASP A 90 -13.60 -3.16 -5.62
N THR A 91 -12.96 -2.03 -5.35
CA THR A 91 -11.97 -1.88 -4.30
C THR A 91 -12.55 -2.13 -2.89
N TYR A 92 -13.84 -1.85 -2.68
CA TYR A 92 -14.50 -2.08 -1.38
C TYR A 92 -14.69 -3.57 -1.11
N LEU A 93 -15.05 -4.33 -2.14
CA LEU A 93 -15.14 -5.79 -2.05
C LEU A 93 -13.75 -6.40 -1.84
N SER A 94 -12.71 -5.88 -2.51
CA SER A 94 -11.31 -6.23 -2.25
C SER A 94 -10.96 -6.07 -0.77
N ASP A 95 -11.29 -4.93 -0.18
CA ASP A 95 -11.02 -4.63 1.23
C ASP A 95 -11.74 -5.58 2.19
N VAL A 96 -13.02 -5.88 1.93
CA VAL A 96 -13.79 -6.82 2.75
C VAL A 96 -13.17 -8.21 2.71
N ILE A 97 -12.84 -8.70 1.51
CA ILE A 97 -12.23 -10.03 1.33
C ILE A 97 -10.89 -10.10 2.04
N LEU A 98 -10.00 -9.11 1.83
CA LEU A 98 -8.70 -9.07 2.46
C LEU A 98 -8.79 -9.04 3.99
N MET A 99 -9.66 -8.18 4.53
CA MET A 99 -9.83 -8.08 5.98
C MET A 99 -10.49 -9.30 6.60
N ALA A 100 -11.37 -10.00 5.86
CA ALA A 100 -11.92 -11.27 6.31
C ALA A 100 -10.82 -12.35 6.37
N MET A 101 -9.92 -12.39 5.38
CA MET A 101 -8.76 -13.27 5.38
C MET A 101 -7.82 -12.97 6.56
N ASP A 102 -7.49 -11.71 6.80
CA ASP A 102 -6.69 -11.28 7.95
C ASP A 102 -7.35 -11.62 9.29
N THR A 103 -8.65 -11.43 9.38
CA THR A 103 -9.41 -11.75 10.58
C THR A 103 -9.40 -13.26 10.83
N THR A 104 -9.54 -14.06 9.77
CA THR A 104 -9.39 -15.52 9.86
C THR A 104 -7.99 -15.89 10.33
N HIS A 105 -6.94 -15.26 9.82
CA HIS A 105 -5.58 -15.49 10.27
C HIS A 105 -5.41 -15.20 11.76
N ARG A 106 -5.88 -14.05 12.26
CA ARG A 106 -5.84 -13.69 13.68
C ARG A 106 -6.60 -14.69 14.57
N LEU A 107 -7.74 -15.17 14.11
CA LEU A 107 -8.55 -16.16 14.80
C LEU A 107 -7.84 -17.53 14.87
N VAL A 108 -7.18 -17.94 13.79
CA VAL A 108 -6.37 -19.15 13.74
C VAL A 108 -5.20 -19.05 14.71
N VAL A 109 -4.45 -17.95 14.68
CA VAL A 109 -3.33 -17.70 15.61
C VAL A 109 -3.80 -17.74 17.06
N ALA A 110 -4.88 -17.02 17.39
CA ALA A 110 -5.44 -17.01 18.74
C ALA A 110 -5.85 -18.41 19.23
N ASN A 111 -6.37 -19.25 18.33
CA ASN A 111 -6.72 -20.63 18.66
C ASN A 111 -5.47 -21.49 18.92
N ILE A 112 -4.45 -21.38 18.07
CA ILE A 112 -3.17 -22.12 18.21
C ILE A 112 -2.44 -21.71 19.49
N GLU A 113 -2.39 -20.42 19.79
CA GLU A 113 -1.72 -19.88 20.97
C GLU A 113 -2.55 -19.96 22.25
N HIS A 114 -3.78 -20.46 22.16
CA HIS A 114 -4.74 -20.51 23.28
C HIS A 114 -4.99 -19.14 23.92
N THR A 115 -4.95 -18.07 23.13
CA THR A 115 -5.27 -16.71 23.56
C THR A 115 -6.76 -16.41 23.36
N PRO A 116 -7.33 -15.39 24.03
CA PRO A 116 -8.72 -15.00 23.82
C PRO A 116 -9.01 -14.69 22.36
N SER A 117 -10.18 -15.13 21.87
CA SER A 117 -10.63 -14.79 20.50
C SER A 117 -10.67 -13.27 20.30
N PRO A 118 -10.11 -12.74 19.20
CA PRO A 118 -10.18 -11.31 18.87
C PRO A 118 -11.60 -10.83 18.53
N LEU A 119 -12.57 -11.74 18.33
CA LEU A 119 -13.97 -11.45 18.09
C LEU A 119 -14.87 -12.28 19.02
N ALA A 120 -15.92 -11.64 19.55
CA ALA A 120 -16.99 -12.36 20.23
C ALA A 120 -17.89 -13.10 19.22
N ASP A 121 -18.55 -14.19 19.65
CA ASP A 121 -19.42 -15.00 18.77
C ASP A 121 -20.50 -14.15 18.08
N THR A 122 -21.12 -13.22 18.81
CA THR A 122 -22.13 -12.29 18.25
C THR A 122 -21.55 -11.36 17.19
N GLN A 123 -20.29 -10.99 17.30
CA GLN A 123 -19.59 -10.17 16.30
C GLN A 123 -19.25 -11.02 15.07
N MET A 124 -18.89 -12.28 15.25
CA MET A 124 -18.65 -13.22 14.16
C MET A 124 -19.91 -13.44 13.33
N ASP A 125 -21.04 -13.73 13.99
CA ASP A 125 -22.33 -13.92 13.31
C ASP A 125 -22.77 -12.66 12.54
N ALA A 126 -22.62 -11.48 13.15
CA ALA A 126 -22.92 -10.21 12.49
C ALA A 126 -22.00 -9.96 11.29
N LEU A 127 -20.72 -10.26 11.42
CA LEU A 127 -19.73 -10.11 10.36
C LEU A 127 -20.03 -11.00 9.17
N CYS A 128 -20.29 -12.29 9.39
CA CYS A 128 -20.68 -13.24 8.34
C CYS A 128 -21.93 -12.75 7.60
N ASN A 129 -22.93 -12.27 8.35
CA ASN A 129 -24.17 -11.76 7.77
C ASN A 129 -23.95 -10.52 6.90
N PHE A 130 -23.14 -9.55 7.35
CA PHE A 130 -22.82 -8.36 6.56
C PHE A 130 -22.01 -8.70 5.31
N ILE A 131 -21.02 -9.60 5.40
CA ILE A 131 -20.26 -10.02 4.21
C ILE A 131 -21.18 -10.72 3.20
N SER A 132 -22.06 -11.62 3.65
CA SER A 132 -23.04 -12.27 2.74
C SER A 132 -24.01 -11.25 2.12
N GLN A 133 -24.41 -10.21 2.84
CA GLN A 133 -25.24 -9.14 2.29
C GLN A 133 -24.49 -8.30 1.24
N ALA A 134 -23.14 -8.23 1.30
CA ALA A 134 -22.35 -7.56 0.28
C ALA A 134 -22.42 -8.24 -1.10
N ALA A 135 -22.89 -9.49 -1.18
CA ALA A 135 -23.15 -10.20 -2.44
C ALA A 135 -24.47 -9.77 -3.13
N THR A 136 -25.21 -8.80 -2.57
CA THR A 136 -26.47 -8.32 -3.17
C THR A 136 -26.24 -7.39 -4.36
N THR A 137 -27.22 -7.36 -5.28
CA THR A 137 -27.21 -6.48 -6.46
C THR A 137 -27.65 -5.04 -6.17
N ASP A 138 -28.23 -4.76 -4.98
CA ASP A 138 -28.62 -3.41 -4.57
C ASP A 138 -27.39 -2.65 -4.02
N ASP A 139 -26.97 -1.63 -4.74
CA ASP A 139 -25.73 -0.89 -4.45
C ASP A 139 -25.74 -0.22 -3.06
N GLN A 140 -26.87 0.33 -2.63
CA GLN A 140 -26.96 0.98 -1.31
C GLN A 140 -26.85 -0.04 -0.18
N THR A 141 -27.59 -1.14 -0.28
CA THR A 141 -27.55 -2.25 0.70
C THR A 141 -26.15 -2.86 0.74
N ARG A 142 -25.51 -3.06 -0.42
CA ARG A 142 -24.15 -3.57 -0.53
C ARG A 142 -23.16 -2.65 0.18
N PHE A 143 -23.22 -1.35 -0.09
CA PHE A 143 -22.33 -0.36 0.53
C PHE A 143 -22.48 -0.31 2.06
N ASP A 144 -23.72 -0.31 2.56
CA ASP A 144 -23.99 -0.30 4.00
C ASP A 144 -23.53 -1.60 4.69
N ALA A 145 -23.68 -2.74 4.02
CA ALA A 145 -23.21 -4.03 4.50
C ALA A 145 -21.68 -4.09 4.56
N ILE A 146 -20.98 -3.66 3.49
CA ILE A 146 -19.52 -3.55 3.43
C ILE A 146 -19.02 -2.67 4.57
N ARG A 147 -19.60 -1.48 4.76
CA ARG A 147 -19.21 -0.56 5.83
C ARG A 147 -19.38 -1.17 7.22
N SER A 148 -20.48 -1.89 7.43
CA SER A 148 -20.76 -2.56 8.71
C SER A 148 -19.79 -3.70 8.99
N ALA A 149 -19.47 -4.52 7.98
CA ALA A 149 -18.48 -5.58 8.08
C ALA A 149 -17.09 -5.03 8.43
N LEU A 150 -16.68 -3.98 7.72
CA LEU A 150 -15.40 -3.29 7.98
C LEU A 150 -15.35 -2.68 9.39
N GLY A 151 -16.48 -2.19 9.91
CA GLY A 151 -16.58 -1.66 11.27
C GLY A 151 -16.33 -2.68 12.37
N ILE A 152 -16.74 -3.93 12.15
CA ILE A 152 -16.48 -5.04 13.08
C ILE A 152 -15.01 -5.49 13.02
N MET A 153 -14.46 -5.62 11.80
CA MET A 153 -13.09 -6.12 11.59
C MET A 153 -12.02 -5.11 12.02
N ALA A 154 -12.35 -3.80 12.00
CA ALA A 154 -11.45 -2.71 12.38
C ALA A 154 -12.23 -1.59 13.08
N PRO A 155 -12.61 -1.77 14.35
CA PRO A 155 -13.45 -0.83 15.11
C PRO A 155 -12.84 0.58 15.23
N ASP A 156 -11.52 0.69 15.25
CA ASP A 156 -10.81 1.97 15.38
C ASP A 156 -10.89 2.86 14.12
N THR A 157 -11.43 2.34 13.01
CA THR A 157 -11.50 3.04 11.73
C THR A 157 -12.90 3.52 11.35
N VAL A 158 -13.96 3.13 12.08
CA VAL A 158 -15.37 3.49 11.82
C VAL A 158 -15.94 4.29 12.99
N ALA A 159 -15.28 5.36 13.39
CA ALA A 159 -15.87 6.34 14.29
C ALA A 159 -16.69 7.35 13.46
N ASP A 160 -18.01 7.38 13.73
CA ASP A 160 -19.01 8.38 13.34
C ASP A 160 -19.20 8.72 11.85
N SER A 161 -20.10 8.00 11.22
CA SER A 161 -20.57 8.27 9.85
C SER A 161 -21.82 9.16 9.72
N ASN A 162 -22.28 9.82 10.79
CA ASN A 162 -23.39 10.79 10.76
C ASN A 162 -23.02 12.20 11.22
N ALA A 163 -21.76 12.48 11.48
CA ALA A 163 -21.27 13.84 11.62
C ALA A 163 -21.03 14.44 10.23
N PRO A 164 -21.32 15.75 9.98
CA PRO A 164 -20.68 16.46 8.88
C PRO A 164 -19.19 16.19 9.03
N LEU A 165 -18.53 15.83 7.92
CA LEU A 165 -17.10 15.45 7.89
C LEU A 165 -16.40 16.12 9.07
N PRO A 166 -16.03 15.40 10.13
CA PRO A 166 -15.37 16.05 11.23
C PRO A 166 -14.18 16.75 10.57
N GLU A 167 -14.05 18.05 10.83
CA GLU A 167 -12.70 18.59 10.88
C GLU A 167 -11.95 17.58 11.73
N ARG A 168 -11.30 16.63 11.09
CA ARG A 168 -10.47 15.64 11.77
C ARG A 168 -9.55 16.50 12.61
N LYS A 169 -9.77 16.52 13.91
CA LYS A 169 -8.64 16.67 14.80
C LYS A 169 -7.73 15.54 14.38
N THR A 170 -6.87 15.84 13.44
CA THR A 170 -5.66 15.10 13.24
C THR A 170 -5.14 14.90 14.65
N GLU A 171 -5.23 13.65 15.19
CA GLU A 171 -4.18 13.33 16.14
C GLU A 171 -2.93 13.79 15.40
N PRO A 172 -2.15 14.71 15.97
CA PRO A 172 -0.98 15.14 15.26
C PRO A 172 -0.25 13.85 14.94
N LEU A 173 -0.15 13.53 13.65
CA LEU A 173 0.97 12.75 13.14
C LEU A 173 2.15 13.19 13.99
N PRO A 174 2.95 12.28 14.58
CA PRO A 174 4.02 12.64 15.49
C PRO A 174 4.66 13.90 14.95
N ALA A 175 4.57 14.98 15.73
CA ALA A 175 4.63 16.40 15.36
C ALA A 175 5.49 16.58 14.12
N ALA A 176 4.94 17.06 13.02
CA ALA A 176 5.52 17.08 11.68
C ALA A 176 7.04 17.10 11.79
N THR A 177 7.65 15.93 11.58
CA THR A 177 9.09 15.78 11.86
C THR A 177 9.75 16.80 10.96
N ASP A 178 10.36 17.83 11.54
CA ASP A 178 10.88 18.95 10.80
C ASP A 178 11.91 18.39 9.79
N CYS A 179 11.73 18.68 8.51
CA CYS A 179 12.68 18.25 7.49
C CYS A 179 14.13 18.53 7.89
N TYR A 180 14.38 19.59 8.66
CA TYR A 180 15.70 19.95 9.16
C TYR A 180 16.23 18.96 10.21
N GLU A 181 15.39 18.43 11.07
CA GLU A 181 15.80 17.38 12.01
C GLU A 181 16.07 16.06 11.28
N ILE A 182 15.31 15.75 10.24
CA ILE A 182 15.60 14.60 9.36
C ILE A 182 16.96 14.77 8.70
N LEU A 183 17.25 15.91 8.06
CA LEU A 183 18.53 16.16 7.42
C LEU A 183 19.69 15.99 8.41
N LYS A 184 19.55 16.52 9.62
CA LYS A 184 20.54 16.40 10.68
C LYS A 184 20.76 14.95 11.14
N GLN A 185 19.69 14.16 11.24
CA GLN A 185 19.77 12.73 11.58
C GLN A 185 20.63 11.96 10.56
N PHE A 186 20.56 12.33 9.28
CA PHE A 186 21.33 11.72 8.20
C PHE A 186 22.65 12.45 7.89
N THR A 187 23.08 13.37 8.76
CA THR A 187 24.34 14.13 8.64
C THR A 187 24.43 15.01 7.39
N VAL A 188 23.30 15.53 6.93
CA VAL A 188 23.23 16.52 5.85
C VAL A 188 23.36 17.91 6.44
N GLU A 189 24.38 18.66 6.00
CA GLU A 189 24.59 20.04 6.44
C GLU A 189 23.53 20.98 5.82
N LEU A 190 22.81 21.67 6.69
CA LEU A 190 21.78 22.61 6.26
C LEU A 190 22.41 23.90 5.73
N ASN A 191 22.30 24.15 4.44
CA ASN A 191 22.70 25.37 3.77
C ASN A 191 21.50 26.23 3.32
N ASP A 192 21.79 27.41 2.77
CA ASP A 192 20.73 28.33 2.33
C ASP A 192 19.91 27.80 1.16
N ASP A 193 20.51 27.00 0.26
CA ASP A 193 19.82 26.39 -0.86
C ASP A 193 18.80 25.35 -0.37
N LEU A 194 19.19 24.44 0.55
CA LEU A 194 18.29 23.47 1.14
C LEU A 194 17.10 24.14 1.87
N ARG A 195 17.37 25.26 2.56
CA ARG A 195 16.30 26.06 3.19
C ARG A 195 15.37 26.68 2.15
N PHE A 196 15.93 27.16 1.05
CA PHE A 196 15.16 27.75 -0.03
C PHE A 196 14.31 26.70 -0.74
N PHE A 197 14.88 25.54 -1.09
CA PHE A 197 14.16 24.46 -1.78
C PHE A 197 13.04 23.86 -0.91
N HIS A 198 13.27 23.68 0.37
CA HIS A 198 12.22 23.29 1.31
C HIS A 198 11.05 24.29 1.33
N LYS A 199 11.35 25.60 1.37
CA LYS A 199 10.31 26.63 1.29
C LYS A 199 9.58 26.62 -0.06
N LEU A 200 10.28 26.27 -1.13
CA LEU A 200 9.71 26.22 -2.47
C LEU A 200 8.80 25.01 -2.66
N SER A 201 9.05 23.88 -1.97
CA SER A 201 8.19 22.70 -2.02
C SER A 201 6.89 22.85 -1.18
N ALA A 202 6.89 23.66 -0.12
CA ALA A 202 5.76 23.80 0.76
C ALA A 202 4.45 24.23 0.07
N PRO A 203 4.40 25.21 -0.86
CA PRO A 203 3.19 25.57 -1.59
C PRO A 203 2.64 24.42 -2.47
N LEU A 204 3.47 23.46 -2.86
CA LEU A 204 3.01 22.29 -3.60
C LEU A 204 2.20 21.37 -2.70
N GLU A 205 2.64 21.14 -1.46
CA GLU A 205 1.91 20.35 -0.48
C GLU A 205 0.53 20.96 -0.14
N GLU A 206 0.42 22.28 -0.17
CA GLU A 206 -0.85 22.99 0.07
C GLU A 206 -1.89 22.82 -1.07
N ARG A 207 -1.47 22.38 -2.25
CA ARG A 207 -2.39 22.16 -3.39
C ARG A 207 -3.26 20.93 -3.23
N SER A 208 -2.91 20.00 -2.35
CA SER A 208 -3.72 18.82 -2.04
C SER A 208 -3.68 18.53 -0.54
N GLN A 209 -4.85 18.33 0.06
CA GLN A 209 -4.95 17.92 1.46
C GLN A 209 -4.22 16.58 1.74
N PHE A 210 -3.97 15.78 0.70
CA PHE A 210 -3.31 14.49 0.80
C PHE A 210 -1.78 14.61 0.82
N TRP A 211 -1.23 15.76 0.45
CA TRP A 211 0.21 15.98 0.33
C TRP A 211 0.83 16.60 1.59
N GLN A 212 0.05 16.92 2.59
CA GLN A 212 0.57 17.49 3.84
C GLN A 212 1.62 16.56 4.48
N GLY A 213 2.84 17.08 4.70
CA GLY A 213 3.96 16.35 5.26
C GLY A 213 4.60 15.31 4.33
N ARG A 214 4.20 15.24 3.05
CA ARG A 214 4.74 14.34 2.03
C ARG A 214 6.27 14.46 1.95
N THR A 215 6.77 15.67 1.86
CA THR A 215 8.20 15.94 1.73
C THR A 215 9.02 15.36 2.89
N ALA A 216 8.56 15.51 4.12
CA ALA A 216 9.23 14.96 5.30
C ALA A 216 9.26 13.43 5.30
N ARG A 217 8.13 12.78 4.96
CA ARG A 217 8.04 11.32 4.90
C ARG A 217 8.93 10.74 3.79
N MET A 218 8.89 11.34 2.60
CA MET A 218 9.74 10.93 1.48
C MET A 218 11.22 11.12 1.81
N LEU A 219 11.59 12.24 2.43
CA LEU A 219 12.95 12.53 2.84
C LEU A 219 13.47 11.49 3.84
N GLN A 220 12.69 11.17 4.87
CA GLN A 220 13.01 10.17 5.88
C GLN A 220 13.27 8.80 5.24
N LEU A 221 12.37 8.33 4.40
CA LEU A 221 12.47 7.02 3.77
C LEU A 221 13.64 6.96 2.77
N ALA A 222 13.78 7.95 1.90
CA ALA A 222 14.83 7.96 0.88
C ALA A 222 16.24 8.03 1.48
N LEU A 223 16.45 8.89 2.50
CA LEU A 223 17.72 8.98 3.17
C LEU A 223 18.05 7.72 3.98
N ALA A 224 17.05 7.07 4.58
CA ALA A 224 17.22 5.78 5.25
C ALA A 224 17.61 4.68 4.25
N MET A 225 16.97 4.59 3.08
CA MET A 225 17.34 3.65 2.02
C MET A 225 18.76 3.91 1.51
N ASN A 226 19.10 5.15 1.24
CA ASN A 226 20.44 5.54 0.80
C ASN A 226 21.52 5.18 1.85
N GLN A 227 21.24 5.45 3.13
CA GLN A 227 22.16 5.11 4.22
C GLN A 227 22.32 3.58 4.37
N HIS A 228 21.23 2.82 4.28
CA HIS A 228 21.24 1.36 4.36
C HIS A 228 22.09 0.75 3.24
N ALA A 229 21.98 1.29 2.02
CA ALA A 229 22.76 0.87 0.85
C ALA A 229 24.23 1.36 0.84
N GLY A 230 24.71 1.98 1.93
CA GLY A 230 26.08 2.47 2.03
C GLY A 230 26.32 3.85 1.39
N ARG A 231 25.28 4.64 1.18
CA ARG A 231 25.31 6.02 0.65
C ARG A 231 25.87 6.13 -0.79
N PRO A 232 25.33 5.40 -1.76
CA PRO A 232 25.79 5.54 -3.15
C PRO A 232 25.40 6.86 -3.80
N VAL A 233 24.52 7.64 -3.17
CA VAL A 233 24.09 8.97 -3.59
C VAL A 233 24.50 9.98 -2.51
N GLU A 234 25.01 11.14 -2.91
CA GLU A 234 25.28 12.23 -1.96
C GLU A 234 23.96 12.66 -1.30
N PRO A 235 23.86 12.62 0.05
CA PRO A 235 22.59 12.81 0.75
C PRO A 235 21.94 14.18 0.52
N ASP A 236 22.73 15.23 0.32
CA ASP A 236 22.23 16.58 0.00
C ASP A 236 21.64 16.65 -1.41
N GLN A 237 22.23 15.97 -2.40
CA GLN A 237 21.69 15.86 -3.76
C GLN A 237 20.34 15.12 -3.76
N LEU A 238 20.24 14.02 -3.00
CA LEU A 238 19.01 13.28 -2.84
C LEU A 238 17.92 14.13 -2.17
N ALA A 239 18.29 14.89 -1.12
CA ALA A 239 17.37 15.79 -0.43
C ALA A 239 16.83 16.88 -1.38
N VAL A 240 17.69 17.50 -2.18
CA VAL A 240 17.28 18.50 -3.19
C VAL A 240 16.36 17.88 -4.23
N ALA A 241 16.66 16.67 -4.70
CA ALA A 241 15.79 15.98 -5.64
C ALA A 241 14.39 15.72 -5.04
N ILE A 242 14.30 15.33 -3.76
CA ILE A 242 13.02 15.13 -3.07
C ILE A 242 12.24 16.45 -2.96
N TYR A 243 12.89 17.55 -2.64
CA TYR A 243 12.21 18.84 -2.57
C TYR A 243 11.66 19.30 -3.93
N LEU A 244 12.33 18.98 -5.03
CA LEU A 244 12.09 19.62 -6.33
C LEU A 244 11.54 18.67 -7.42
N HIS A 245 11.44 17.34 -7.21
CA HIS A 245 11.04 16.41 -8.26
C HIS A 245 9.71 16.77 -8.90
N ASP A 246 8.74 17.19 -8.11
CA ASP A 246 7.39 17.54 -8.52
C ASP A 246 7.13 19.06 -8.58
N ILE A 247 8.16 19.90 -8.45
CA ILE A 247 7.93 21.35 -8.37
C ILE A 247 7.16 21.90 -9.57
N ALA A 248 7.33 21.32 -10.75
CA ALA A 248 6.62 21.71 -11.95
C ALA A 248 5.12 21.32 -11.92
N MET A 249 4.71 20.40 -11.07
CA MET A 249 3.30 20.07 -10.81
C MET A 249 2.52 21.29 -10.26
N ALA A 250 3.21 22.23 -9.60
CA ALA A 250 2.61 23.47 -9.12
C ALA A 250 1.98 24.32 -10.24
N PHE A 251 2.41 24.13 -11.49
CA PHE A 251 1.94 24.88 -12.65
C PHE A 251 0.86 24.14 -13.47
N LEU A 252 0.55 22.88 -13.09
CA LEU A 252 -0.53 22.15 -13.75
C LEU A 252 -1.91 22.66 -13.32
N PRO A 253 -2.90 22.68 -14.23
CA PRO A 253 -4.29 22.95 -13.89
C PRO A 253 -4.80 21.96 -12.83
N LEU A 254 -5.55 22.46 -11.84
CA LEU A 254 -6.12 21.62 -10.78
C LEU A 254 -7.07 20.54 -11.33
N GLU A 255 -7.74 20.83 -12.43
CA GLU A 255 -8.64 19.92 -13.12
C GLU A 255 -7.90 18.67 -13.65
N ILE A 256 -6.63 18.82 -14.00
CA ILE A 256 -5.78 17.69 -14.43
C ILE A 256 -5.22 16.96 -13.18
N LEU A 257 -4.74 17.75 -12.22
CA LEU A 257 -4.10 17.21 -11.01
C LEU A 257 -5.07 16.36 -10.16
N HIS A 258 -6.34 16.79 -10.06
CA HIS A 258 -7.38 16.12 -9.27
C HIS A 258 -8.39 15.35 -10.12
N LYS A 259 -8.07 15.06 -11.38
CA LYS A 259 -8.96 14.31 -12.26
C LYS A 259 -9.14 12.89 -11.77
N THR A 260 -10.39 12.47 -11.58
CA THR A 260 -10.75 11.11 -11.13
C THR A 260 -10.95 10.13 -12.28
N SER A 261 -11.18 10.64 -13.52
CA SER A 261 -11.26 9.82 -14.73
C SER A 261 -9.89 9.71 -15.42
N PRO A 262 -9.65 8.70 -16.27
CA PRO A 262 -8.39 8.56 -16.99
C PRO A 262 -8.01 9.83 -17.76
N LEU A 263 -6.72 10.17 -17.73
CA LEU A 263 -6.18 11.29 -18.50
C LEU A 263 -6.18 10.95 -19.99
N ASN A 264 -6.52 11.92 -20.83
CA ASN A 264 -6.35 11.79 -22.28
C ASN A 264 -4.86 11.95 -22.67
N ALA A 265 -4.53 11.77 -23.95
CA ALA A 265 -3.15 11.81 -24.44
C ALA A 265 -2.46 13.17 -24.22
N GLU A 266 -3.18 14.29 -24.38
CA GLU A 266 -2.66 15.65 -24.16
C GLU A 266 -2.41 15.92 -22.69
N GLU A 267 -3.37 15.57 -21.82
CA GLU A 267 -3.25 15.68 -20.37
C GLU A 267 -2.10 14.81 -19.83
N THR A 268 -1.96 13.58 -20.35
CA THR A 268 -0.85 12.68 -19.98
C THR A 268 0.49 13.27 -20.41
N SER A 269 0.58 13.83 -21.63
CA SER A 269 1.80 14.50 -22.10
C SER A 269 2.16 15.70 -21.23
N LEU A 270 1.16 16.50 -20.87
CA LEU A 270 1.36 17.65 -20.00
C LEU A 270 1.81 17.22 -18.60
N LEU A 271 1.18 16.19 -18.02
CA LEU A 271 1.60 15.65 -16.72
C LEU A 271 3.05 15.14 -16.78
N ARG A 272 3.40 14.34 -17.79
CA ARG A 272 4.76 13.77 -17.92
C ARG A 272 5.83 14.83 -18.15
N SER A 273 5.47 16.01 -18.65
CA SER A 273 6.42 17.10 -18.90
C SER A 273 7.03 17.69 -17.61
N HIS A 274 6.43 17.41 -16.42
CA HIS A 274 6.95 17.95 -15.15
C HIS A 274 8.39 17.54 -14.87
N THR A 275 8.80 16.33 -15.23
CA THR A 275 10.18 15.84 -15.01
C THR A 275 11.19 16.69 -15.79
N GLN A 276 10.91 16.96 -17.05
CA GLN A 276 11.77 17.78 -17.91
C GLN A 276 11.79 19.25 -17.49
N GLN A 277 10.65 19.79 -17.04
CA GLN A 277 10.55 21.17 -16.57
C GLN A 277 11.33 21.34 -15.25
N ALA A 278 11.16 20.42 -14.31
CA ALA A 278 11.89 20.41 -13.05
C ALA A 278 13.42 20.23 -13.28
N PHE A 279 13.81 19.33 -14.19
CA PHE A 279 15.20 19.17 -14.61
C PHE A 279 15.78 20.49 -15.14
N THR A 280 15.05 21.17 -16.01
CA THR A 280 15.51 22.46 -16.60
C THR A 280 15.75 23.51 -15.52
N LEU A 281 14.93 23.53 -14.47
CA LEU A 281 15.08 24.42 -13.33
C LEU A 281 16.31 24.08 -12.50
N VAL A 282 16.48 22.81 -12.14
CA VAL A 282 17.54 22.34 -11.21
C VAL A 282 18.91 22.36 -11.90
N SER A 283 19.01 21.93 -13.15
CA SER A 283 20.25 21.87 -13.93
C SER A 283 20.87 23.24 -14.21
N ALA A 284 20.11 24.33 -14.07
CA ALA A 284 20.66 25.69 -14.12
C ALA A 284 21.62 25.98 -12.97
N MET A 285 21.57 25.19 -11.89
CA MET A 285 22.39 25.30 -10.69
C MET A 285 23.42 24.17 -10.66
N ARG A 286 24.64 24.40 -11.14
CA ARG A 286 25.66 23.35 -11.35
C ARG A 286 26.01 22.53 -10.13
N GLN A 287 25.90 23.09 -8.93
CA GLN A 287 26.14 22.36 -7.68
C GLN A 287 25.12 21.26 -7.41
N TRP A 288 23.99 21.29 -8.09
CA TRP A 288 22.87 20.34 -7.96
C TRP A 288 22.69 19.45 -9.21
N ASP A 289 23.80 19.22 -9.93
CA ASP A 289 23.79 18.44 -11.17
C ASP A 289 23.30 17.01 -10.95
N GLN A 290 23.75 16.32 -9.91
CA GLN A 290 23.28 14.98 -9.57
C GLN A 290 21.78 14.99 -9.22
N ALA A 291 21.31 15.95 -8.42
CA ALA A 291 19.91 16.12 -8.10
C ALA A 291 19.06 16.32 -9.35
N SER A 292 19.55 17.06 -10.35
CA SER A 292 18.84 17.31 -11.60
C SER A 292 18.54 16.01 -12.37
N TYR A 293 19.51 15.10 -12.47
CA TYR A 293 19.28 13.79 -13.11
C TYR A 293 18.35 12.91 -12.30
N ILE A 294 18.43 12.93 -10.97
CA ILE A 294 17.48 12.21 -10.10
C ILE A 294 16.06 12.69 -10.41
N VAL A 295 15.85 13.99 -10.51
CA VAL A 295 14.56 14.60 -10.86
C VAL A 295 14.10 14.22 -12.27
N LEU A 296 15.00 14.18 -13.26
CA LEU A 296 14.66 13.83 -14.62
C LEU A 296 14.19 12.39 -14.74
N GLU A 297 14.88 11.46 -14.06
CA GLU A 297 14.78 10.02 -14.28
C GLU A 297 13.85 9.30 -13.29
N HIS A 298 13.24 9.99 -12.31
CA HIS A 298 12.47 9.31 -11.25
C HIS A 298 11.20 8.58 -11.72
N HIS A 299 10.77 8.82 -12.95
CA HIS A 299 9.70 8.07 -13.61
C HIS A 299 10.19 7.12 -14.70
N GLU A 300 11.51 6.93 -14.81
CA GLU A 300 12.05 5.84 -15.61
C GLU A 300 11.77 4.50 -14.92
N ARG A 301 11.78 3.41 -15.70
CA ARG A 301 11.41 2.09 -15.23
C ARG A 301 12.50 1.08 -15.60
N GLU A 302 12.66 0.06 -14.76
CA GLU A 302 13.63 -1.02 -14.99
C GLU A 302 13.47 -1.69 -16.38
N ASP A 303 12.21 -1.84 -16.83
CA ASP A 303 11.80 -2.43 -18.10
C ASP A 303 11.90 -1.49 -19.32
N GLY A 304 12.32 -0.23 -19.14
CA GLY A 304 12.42 0.77 -20.21
C GLY A 304 11.09 1.35 -20.70
N GLN A 305 9.97 1.06 -20.01
CA GLN A 305 8.65 1.61 -20.34
C GLN A 305 8.35 2.91 -19.59
N GLY A 306 9.38 3.49 -18.95
CA GLY A 306 9.29 4.76 -18.23
C GLY A 306 9.37 5.99 -19.14
N TYR A 307 9.51 7.14 -18.53
CA TYR A 307 9.68 8.42 -19.21
C TYR A 307 10.62 9.34 -18.42
N PRO A 308 11.25 10.36 -19.04
CA PRO A 308 11.02 10.87 -20.39
C PRO A 308 11.82 10.14 -21.49
N ALA A 309 12.91 9.43 -21.16
CA ALA A 309 13.83 8.88 -22.17
C ALA A 309 13.63 7.38 -22.45
N GLY A 310 12.89 6.65 -21.60
CA GLY A 310 12.72 5.21 -21.69
C GLY A 310 14.01 4.47 -21.37
N LEU A 311 14.74 4.91 -20.35
CA LEU A 311 15.98 4.29 -19.90
C LEU A 311 15.69 2.89 -19.33
N ILE A 312 16.57 1.94 -19.64
CA ILE A 312 16.56 0.60 -19.00
C ILE A 312 17.42 0.63 -17.73
N GLY A 313 17.11 -0.22 -16.78
CA GLY A 313 17.58 -0.23 -15.41
C GLY A 313 19.02 0.18 -15.15
N GLN A 314 19.98 -0.38 -15.89
CA GLN A 314 21.41 -0.07 -15.72
C GLN A 314 21.79 1.38 -16.07
N HIS A 315 20.93 2.09 -16.79
CA HIS A 315 21.19 3.48 -17.22
C HIS A 315 20.45 4.51 -16.34
N ILE A 316 19.60 4.07 -15.43
CA ILE A 316 18.89 4.92 -14.48
C ILE A 316 19.81 5.17 -13.29
N CYS A 317 19.98 6.44 -12.89
CA CYS A 317 20.85 6.78 -11.77
C CYS A 317 20.30 6.25 -10.44
N PRO A 318 21.16 5.87 -9.47
CA PRO A 318 20.72 5.26 -8.20
C PRO A 318 19.72 6.12 -7.42
N GLY A 319 19.90 7.44 -7.41
CA GLY A 319 18.98 8.35 -6.72
C GLY A 319 17.57 8.36 -7.32
N ALA A 320 17.45 8.22 -8.64
CA ALA A 320 16.16 8.11 -9.32
C ALA A 320 15.45 6.79 -8.99
N LYS A 321 16.18 5.68 -8.87
CA LYS A 321 15.64 4.39 -8.44
C LYS A 321 15.09 4.44 -7.00
N ILE A 322 15.80 5.12 -6.09
CA ILE A 322 15.31 5.38 -4.72
C ILE A 322 14.03 6.22 -4.79
N LEU A 323 14.08 7.34 -5.49
CA LEU A 323 12.96 8.28 -5.54
C LEU A 323 11.72 7.66 -6.18
N ALA A 324 11.87 6.84 -7.23
CA ALA A 324 10.76 6.12 -7.87
C ALA A 324 10.00 5.20 -6.89
N ILE A 325 10.70 4.48 -6.02
CA ILE A 325 10.08 3.62 -5.00
C ILE A 325 9.40 4.47 -3.92
N VAL A 326 10.09 5.50 -3.44
CA VAL A 326 9.61 6.36 -2.35
C VAL A 326 8.37 7.15 -2.78
N ASP A 327 8.37 7.70 -3.98
CA ASP A 327 7.24 8.42 -4.56
C ASP A 327 6.02 7.50 -4.76
N ALA A 328 6.26 6.32 -5.33
CA ALA A 328 5.20 5.33 -5.49
C ALA A 328 4.63 4.85 -4.15
N PHE A 329 5.46 4.65 -3.14
CA PHE A 329 5.03 4.29 -1.79
C PHE A 329 4.19 5.39 -1.14
N GLU A 330 4.64 6.64 -1.22
CA GLU A 330 3.93 7.79 -0.67
C GLU A 330 2.56 7.99 -1.33
N ALA A 331 2.49 7.93 -2.66
CA ALA A 331 1.23 8.05 -3.39
C ALA A 331 0.22 6.97 -3.00
N ARG A 332 0.68 5.72 -2.79
CA ARG A 332 -0.20 4.61 -2.40
C ARG A 332 -0.65 4.66 -0.95
N THR A 333 0.21 5.10 -0.05
CA THR A 333 -0.08 5.12 1.39
C THR A 333 -0.91 6.32 1.81
N HIS A 334 -0.80 7.46 1.12
CA HIS A 334 -1.46 8.70 1.48
C HIS A 334 -2.49 9.16 0.46
N GLU A 335 -2.15 9.32 -0.80
CA GLU A 335 -3.06 9.87 -1.80
C GLU A 335 -4.21 8.90 -2.13
N ARG A 336 -3.91 7.65 -2.46
CA ARG A 336 -4.93 6.63 -2.77
C ARG A 336 -5.71 6.18 -1.55
N ALA A 337 -5.08 6.10 -0.39
CA ALA A 337 -5.76 5.71 0.84
C ALA A 337 -6.91 6.65 1.21
N TYR A 338 -6.76 7.95 0.92
CA TYR A 338 -7.81 8.93 1.18
C TYR A 338 -8.90 8.95 0.11
N SER A 339 -8.55 8.73 -1.16
CA SER A 339 -9.53 8.71 -2.26
C SER A 339 -10.43 7.47 -2.25
N THR A 340 -9.94 6.35 -1.71
CA THR A 340 -10.60 5.04 -1.75
C THR A 340 -10.96 4.48 -0.38
N ASN A 341 -10.70 5.18 0.75
CA ASN A 341 -10.82 4.67 2.13
C ASN A 341 -10.13 3.31 2.34
N LEU A 342 -9.01 3.10 1.64
CA LEU A 342 -8.24 1.86 1.70
C LEU A 342 -7.82 1.56 3.13
N LYS A 343 -8.04 0.32 3.57
CA LYS A 343 -7.51 -0.18 4.83
C LYS A 343 -6.15 -0.84 4.59
N ARG A 344 -5.23 -0.64 5.54
CA ARG A 344 -3.83 -1.10 5.43
C ARG A 344 -3.09 -0.57 4.19
N PRO A 345 -3.14 0.73 3.90
CA PRO A 345 -2.48 1.29 2.73
C PRO A 345 -0.98 0.98 2.71
N PHE A 346 -0.34 0.87 3.88
CA PHE A 346 1.07 0.52 4.02
C PHE A 346 1.37 -0.89 3.46
N VAL A 347 0.63 -1.91 3.91
CA VAL A 347 0.84 -3.30 3.49
C VAL A 347 0.61 -3.45 1.99
N ARG A 348 -0.46 -2.86 1.47
CA ARG A 348 -0.78 -2.87 0.03
C ARG A 348 0.30 -2.18 -0.79
N ALA A 349 0.81 -1.04 -0.34
CA ALA A 349 1.90 -0.35 -1.02
C ALA A 349 3.18 -1.21 -1.07
N VAL A 350 3.54 -1.86 0.03
CA VAL A 350 4.70 -2.78 0.08
C VAL A 350 4.52 -3.94 -0.90
N LEU A 351 3.35 -4.59 -0.90
CA LEU A 351 3.07 -5.71 -1.80
C LEU A 351 3.14 -5.29 -3.27
N GLU A 352 2.55 -4.15 -3.63
CA GLU A 352 2.57 -3.62 -4.99
C GLU A 352 4.00 -3.27 -5.44
N ILE A 353 4.81 -2.65 -4.58
CA ILE A 353 6.21 -2.36 -4.89
C ILE A 353 6.99 -3.66 -5.13
N ASN A 354 6.81 -4.67 -4.27
CA ASN A 354 7.45 -5.97 -4.45
C ASN A 354 7.04 -6.67 -5.75
N ARG A 355 5.76 -6.62 -6.10
CA ARG A 355 5.26 -7.16 -7.36
C ARG A 355 5.85 -6.49 -8.59
N CYS A 356 6.11 -5.19 -8.52
CA CYS A 356 6.70 -4.42 -9.60
C CYS A 356 8.23 -4.51 -9.65
N SER A 357 8.85 -5.35 -8.80
CA SER A 357 10.30 -5.62 -8.82
C SER A 357 10.72 -6.26 -10.14
N GLY A 358 11.78 -5.75 -10.74
CA GLY A 358 12.29 -6.19 -12.05
C GLY A 358 11.50 -5.68 -13.26
N THR A 359 10.42 -4.93 -13.05
CA THR A 359 9.64 -4.28 -14.11
C THR A 359 9.62 -2.76 -13.95
N GLN A 360 8.92 -2.25 -12.96
CA GLN A 360 8.92 -0.83 -12.65
C GLN A 360 10.13 -0.43 -11.80
N PHE A 361 10.47 -1.25 -10.81
CA PHE A 361 11.50 -0.95 -9.82
C PHE A 361 12.68 -1.90 -9.91
N ASP A 362 13.86 -1.38 -9.60
CA ASP A 362 15.08 -2.16 -9.49
C ASP A 362 14.98 -3.16 -8.32
N PRO A 363 15.27 -4.47 -8.55
CA PRO A 363 15.14 -5.48 -7.50
C PRO A 363 16.03 -5.26 -6.28
N ASP A 364 17.24 -4.74 -6.45
CA ASP A 364 18.16 -4.49 -5.34
C ASP A 364 17.62 -3.35 -4.46
N TRP A 365 17.06 -2.31 -5.07
CA TRP A 365 16.44 -1.21 -4.34
C TRP A 365 15.10 -1.58 -3.68
N VAL A 366 14.34 -2.53 -4.26
CA VAL A 366 13.15 -3.10 -3.60
C VAL A 366 13.55 -3.89 -2.36
N ASN A 367 14.66 -4.65 -2.40
CA ASN A 367 15.18 -5.34 -1.23
C ASN A 367 15.59 -4.34 -0.12
N VAL A 368 16.32 -3.28 -0.47
CA VAL A 368 16.68 -2.20 0.47
C VAL A 368 15.43 -1.56 1.09
N PHE A 369 14.41 -1.26 0.28
CA PHE A 369 13.13 -0.73 0.74
C PHE A 369 12.47 -1.65 1.77
N ASN A 370 12.42 -2.97 1.50
CA ASN A 370 11.81 -3.95 2.41
C ASN A 370 12.56 -4.03 3.75
N GLU A 371 13.90 -3.95 3.75
CA GLU A 371 14.70 -4.01 4.96
C GLU A 371 14.51 -2.74 5.81
N VAL A 372 14.50 -1.57 5.18
CA VAL A 372 14.22 -0.29 5.85
C VAL A 372 12.78 -0.23 6.34
N GLY A 373 11.81 -0.69 5.53
CA GLY A 373 10.39 -0.68 5.87
C GLY A 373 10.06 -1.50 7.12
N ARG A 374 10.75 -2.63 7.35
CA ARG A 374 10.59 -3.43 8.59
C ARG A 374 11.00 -2.65 9.84
N SER A 375 11.98 -1.76 9.74
CA SER A 375 12.44 -0.94 10.86
C SER A 375 11.55 0.28 11.14
N LEU A 376 10.67 0.64 10.19
CA LEU A 376 9.77 1.78 10.29
C LEU A 376 8.34 1.39 10.73
N GLN A 377 8.05 0.09 10.85
CA GLN A 377 6.77 -0.34 11.42
C GLN A 377 6.72 0.06 12.91
N PRO A 378 5.68 0.75 13.37
CA PRO A 378 5.47 0.92 14.81
C PRO A 378 5.33 -0.48 15.40
N GLU A 379 6.11 -0.76 16.45
CA GLU A 379 5.91 -1.96 17.28
C GLU A 379 4.44 -1.97 17.71
N GLY A 380 3.68 -3.01 17.26
CA GLY A 380 2.24 -3.14 17.37
C GLY A 380 1.74 -3.33 18.80
#